data_35cb4f882962da87580349491e97f2aa
#
_entry.id   35cb4f882962da87580349491e97f2aa
#
_cell.length_a   1.000
_cell.length_b   1.000
_cell.length_c   1.000
_cell.angle_alpha   90.00
_cell.angle_beta   90.00
_cell.angle_gamma   90.00
#
_symmetry.space_group_name_H-M   'P 1'
#
loop_
_entity.id
_entity.type
_entity.pdbx_description
1 polymer ?
#
loop_
_entity_poly.entity_id
_entity_poly.type
_entity_poly.pdbx_seq_one_letter_code
_entity_poly.pdbx_strand_id
1 'polypeptide(L)'
;MDKGFENLIRINKQGAKPAVKVLSNAFRDYPLLQFYFPDNLIREKISNYFLSFVVYSGIKYGEVYATSENLEGIAIWIPSKNFPITFWKMLRSVPLSKILSFVKYGGSKLRSFNEYIDTVHQQQAPFKHWFLQVIGITPRFQGKGYASKLLKPMLKKIDKEHLPCYLETISEKNVSIYEHFGFKTIDKSNIPETTLMNWAMLRKV
;
A
#
# COMPACT_ATOMS: atom_id res chain seq x y z
N MET A 1 0.96 -6.52 24.89
CA MET A 1 0.67 -6.76 23.47
C MET A 1 -0.83 -6.90 23.29
N ASP A 2 -1.41 -6.20 22.35
CA ASP A 2 -2.86 -6.28 22.10
C ASP A 2 -3.19 -7.69 21.57
N LYS A 3 -4.15 -8.41 22.18
CA LYS A 3 -4.58 -9.78 21.83
C LYS A 3 -4.95 -10.05 20.36
N GLY A 4 -4.79 -9.11 19.47
CA GLY A 4 -5.08 -9.25 18.03
C GLY A 4 -3.84 -9.38 17.13
N PHE A 5 -2.66 -9.00 17.62
CA PHE A 5 -1.42 -9.03 16.85
C PHE A 5 -0.55 -10.28 17.08
N GLU A 6 -0.98 -11.18 17.98
CA GLU A 6 -0.22 -12.39 18.36
C GLU A 6 0.06 -13.32 17.18
N ASN A 7 -0.77 -13.24 16.13
CA ASN A 7 -0.65 -14.06 14.91
C ASN A 7 -0.06 -13.28 13.72
N LEU A 8 0.35 -12.03 13.91
CA LEU A 8 0.98 -11.22 12.87
C LEU A 8 2.47 -11.00 13.18
N ILE A 9 3.26 -10.97 12.13
CA ILE A 9 4.67 -10.64 12.25
C ILE A 9 4.89 -9.19 11.85
N ARG A 10 5.41 -8.39 12.75
CA ARG A 10 5.85 -7.04 12.43
C ARG A 10 7.16 -7.11 11.65
N ILE A 11 7.12 -6.64 10.40
CA ILE A 11 8.28 -6.66 9.51
C ILE A 11 9.23 -5.53 9.88
N ASN A 12 10.47 -5.89 10.10
CA ASN A 12 11.60 -4.99 10.30
C ASN A 12 12.48 -4.91 9.04
N LYS A 13 13.61 -4.20 9.13
CA LYS A 13 14.54 -4.02 8.01
C LYS A 13 15.09 -5.35 7.43
N GLN A 14 15.25 -6.38 8.28
CA GLN A 14 15.74 -7.71 7.85
C GLN A 14 14.69 -8.43 7.01
N GLY A 15 13.40 -8.30 7.36
CA GLY A 15 12.28 -8.87 6.62
C GLY A 15 11.84 -8.08 5.38
N ALA A 16 12.48 -6.93 5.09
CA ALA A 16 12.05 -6.05 4.00
C ALA A 16 12.13 -6.72 2.62
N LYS A 17 13.24 -7.43 2.30
CA LYS A 17 13.41 -8.06 0.98
C LYS A 17 12.36 -9.16 0.71
N PRO A 18 12.10 -10.10 1.63
CA PRO A 18 10.99 -11.05 1.48
C PRO A 18 9.62 -10.37 1.32
N ALA A 19 9.33 -9.32 2.11
CA ALA A 19 8.08 -8.58 2.00
C ALA A 19 7.90 -7.91 0.63
N VAL A 20 8.96 -7.31 0.07
CA VAL A 20 8.97 -6.77 -1.30
C VAL A 20 8.63 -7.86 -2.32
N LYS A 21 9.22 -9.05 -2.20
CA LYS A 21 8.95 -10.17 -3.12
C LYS A 21 7.47 -10.59 -3.08
N VAL A 22 6.89 -10.68 -1.88
CA VAL A 22 5.46 -11.00 -1.70
C VAL A 22 4.57 -9.96 -2.39
N LEU A 23 4.81 -8.68 -2.14
CA LEU A 23 4.04 -7.60 -2.75
C LEU A 23 4.25 -7.53 -4.27
N SER A 24 5.48 -7.72 -4.77
CA SER A 24 5.75 -7.75 -6.22
C SER A 24 4.96 -8.88 -6.91
N ASN A 25 4.83 -10.03 -6.28
CA ASN A 25 4.00 -11.12 -6.81
C ASN A 25 2.50 -10.78 -6.74
N ALA A 26 2.03 -10.15 -5.65
CA ALA A 26 0.63 -9.78 -5.48
C ALA A 26 0.20 -8.67 -6.45
N PHE A 27 1.11 -7.77 -6.83
CA PHE A 27 0.85 -6.62 -7.71
C PHE A 27 1.34 -6.82 -9.15
N ARG A 28 1.78 -8.03 -9.54
CA ARG A 28 2.29 -8.32 -10.90
C ARG A 28 1.34 -7.84 -11.99
N ASP A 29 0.05 -8.15 -11.83
CA ASP A 29 -1.00 -7.86 -12.80
C ASP A 29 -1.88 -6.67 -12.37
N TYR A 30 -1.33 -5.78 -11.52
CA TYR A 30 -2.07 -4.62 -11.07
C TYR A 30 -2.30 -3.64 -12.22
N PRO A 31 -3.54 -3.19 -12.48
CA PRO A 31 -3.90 -2.43 -13.67
C PRO A 31 -3.01 -1.20 -13.93
N LEU A 32 -2.64 -0.47 -12.87
CA LEU A 32 -1.76 0.70 -12.97
C LEU A 32 -0.40 0.35 -13.57
N LEU A 33 0.20 -0.74 -13.08
CA LEU A 33 1.52 -1.16 -13.55
C LEU A 33 1.45 -1.72 -14.98
N GLN A 34 0.36 -2.39 -15.34
CA GLN A 34 0.13 -2.84 -16.71
C GLN A 34 -0.04 -1.66 -17.68
N PHE A 35 -0.76 -0.62 -17.26
CA PHE A 35 -0.97 0.58 -18.07
C PHE A 35 0.34 1.31 -18.37
N TYR A 36 1.14 1.62 -17.34
CA TYR A 36 2.39 2.37 -17.51
C TYR A 36 3.55 1.52 -18.05
N PHE A 37 3.53 0.20 -17.82
CA PHE A 37 4.61 -0.74 -18.17
C PHE A 37 4.03 -2.01 -18.79
N PRO A 38 3.60 -1.97 -20.07
CA PRO A 38 3.02 -3.13 -20.75
C PRO A 38 4.02 -4.28 -20.92
N ASP A 39 5.33 -3.98 -21.05
CA ASP A 39 6.38 -5.00 -21.11
C ASP A 39 6.56 -5.69 -19.74
N ASN A 40 6.44 -7.02 -19.72
CA ASN A 40 6.47 -7.83 -18.51
C ASN A 40 7.81 -7.73 -17.75
N LEU A 41 8.94 -7.70 -18.47
CA LEU A 41 10.28 -7.68 -17.85
C LEU A 41 10.56 -6.32 -17.20
N ILE A 42 10.16 -5.24 -17.89
CA ILE A 42 10.28 -3.89 -17.37
C ILE A 42 9.33 -3.73 -16.17
N ARG A 43 8.09 -4.18 -16.30
CA ARG A 43 7.08 -4.11 -15.23
C ARG A 43 7.52 -4.83 -13.96
N GLU A 44 8.10 -6.02 -14.08
CA GLU A 44 8.63 -6.76 -12.93
C GLU A 44 9.73 -5.98 -12.20
N LYS A 45 10.68 -5.41 -12.95
CA LYS A 45 11.76 -4.58 -12.38
C LYS A 45 11.22 -3.33 -11.69
N ILE A 46 10.34 -2.57 -12.36
CA ILE A 46 9.74 -1.35 -11.81
C ILE A 46 8.91 -1.67 -10.58
N SER A 47 8.06 -2.71 -10.63
CA SER A 47 7.27 -3.15 -9.48
C SER A 47 8.15 -3.46 -8.28
N ASN A 48 9.25 -4.17 -8.47
CA ASN A 48 10.19 -4.48 -7.40
C ASN A 48 10.84 -3.22 -6.79
N TYR A 49 11.25 -2.25 -7.62
CA TYR A 49 11.81 -1.00 -7.11
C TYR A 49 10.76 -0.15 -6.41
N PHE A 50 9.58 0.03 -7.02
CA PHE A 50 8.48 0.80 -6.44
C PHE A 50 8.06 0.22 -5.09
N LEU A 51 7.80 -1.08 -5.02
CA LEU A 51 7.42 -1.74 -3.77
C LEU A 51 8.56 -1.80 -2.75
N SER A 52 9.83 -1.74 -3.18
CA SER A 52 10.94 -1.50 -2.25
C SER A 52 10.78 -0.16 -1.54
N PHE A 53 10.48 0.93 -2.28
CA PHE A 53 10.25 2.24 -1.65
C PHE A 53 9.10 2.18 -0.66
N VAL A 54 7.99 1.57 -1.03
CA VAL A 54 6.80 1.46 -0.18
C VAL A 54 7.10 0.66 1.09
N VAL A 55 7.74 -0.51 0.99
CA VAL A 55 8.08 -1.37 2.14
C VAL A 55 9.08 -0.69 3.08
N TYR A 56 10.20 -0.18 2.56
CA TYR A 56 11.21 0.44 3.40
C TYR A 56 10.72 1.73 4.06
N SER A 57 9.92 2.53 3.36
CA SER A 57 9.26 3.71 3.94
C SER A 57 8.22 3.31 4.99
N GLY A 58 7.43 2.26 4.72
CA GLY A 58 6.48 1.71 5.66
C GLY A 58 7.14 1.23 6.95
N ILE A 59 8.28 0.54 6.87
CA ILE A 59 9.06 0.12 8.04
C ILE A 59 9.56 1.32 8.85
N LYS A 60 9.98 2.38 8.17
CA LYS A 60 10.58 3.54 8.83
C LYS A 60 9.56 4.53 9.39
N TYR A 61 8.46 4.76 8.68
CA TYR A 61 7.51 5.82 8.98
C TYR A 61 6.12 5.32 9.39
N GLY A 62 5.93 3.99 9.38
CA GLY A 62 4.65 3.35 9.68
C GLY A 62 4.80 2.00 10.35
N GLU A 63 3.89 1.11 10.01
CA GLU A 63 3.86 -0.26 10.49
C GLU A 63 3.64 -1.22 9.33
N VAL A 64 4.47 -2.27 9.26
CA VAL A 64 4.38 -3.31 8.23
C VAL A 64 4.14 -4.63 8.91
N TYR A 65 3.08 -5.32 8.51
CA TYR A 65 2.69 -6.61 9.07
C TYR A 65 2.59 -7.69 8.00
N ALA A 66 3.04 -8.89 8.34
CA ALA A 66 2.84 -10.10 7.59
C ALA A 66 1.85 -11.03 8.31
N THR A 67 1.19 -11.88 7.55
CA THR A 67 0.20 -12.87 8.03
C THR A 67 0.80 -13.96 8.91
N SER A 68 2.06 -14.33 8.68
CA SER A 68 2.84 -15.33 9.41
C SER A 68 4.30 -15.30 8.94
N GLU A 69 5.15 -16.20 9.44
CA GLU A 69 6.52 -16.39 8.93
C GLU A 69 6.57 -16.85 7.47
N ASN A 70 5.50 -17.46 6.97
CA ASN A 70 5.40 -17.89 5.57
C ASN A 70 5.07 -16.72 4.62
N LEU A 71 4.75 -15.53 5.14
CA LEU A 71 4.50 -14.30 4.38
C LEU A 71 3.44 -14.46 3.28
N GLU A 72 2.29 -15.06 3.58
CA GLU A 72 1.20 -15.23 2.59
C GLU A 72 0.65 -13.87 2.10
N GLY A 73 0.73 -12.85 2.97
CA GLY A 73 0.33 -11.48 2.65
C GLY A 73 1.03 -10.44 3.53
N ILE A 74 1.05 -9.21 3.04
CA ILE A 74 1.67 -8.06 3.69
C ILE A 74 0.68 -6.89 3.68
N ALA A 75 0.60 -6.14 4.79
CA ALA A 75 -0.10 -4.86 4.86
C ALA A 75 0.84 -3.77 5.39
N ILE A 76 0.71 -2.56 4.84
CA ILE A 76 1.52 -1.38 5.18
C ILE A 76 0.58 -0.26 5.60
N TRP A 77 0.82 0.27 6.79
CA TRP A 77 0.02 1.28 7.45
C TRP A 77 0.86 2.50 7.77
N ILE A 78 0.41 3.68 7.37
CA ILE A 78 1.10 4.94 7.63
C ILE A 78 0.20 5.87 8.45
N PRO A 79 0.63 6.36 9.62
CA PRO A 79 -0.11 7.41 10.30
C PRO A 79 -0.02 8.72 9.49
N SER A 80 -1.12 9.47 9.39
CA SER A 80 -1.24 10.68 8.55
C SER A 80 -0.15 11.72 8.79
N LYS A 81 0.38 11.83 10.03
CA LYS A 81 1.52 12.72 10.35
C LYS A 81 2.80 12.43 9.56
N ASN A 82 2.91 11.22 9.01
CA ASN A 82 4.06 10.77 8.22
C ASN A 82 3.79 10.79 6.72
N PHE A 83 2.57 11.03 6.29
CA PHE A 83 2.19 11.19 4.88
C PHE A 83 2.18 12.69 4.49
N PRO A 84 2.57 13.05 3.26
CA PRO A 84 3.11 12.20 2.19
C PRO A 84 4.55 11.72 2.46
N ILE A 85 4.91 10.61 1.80
CA ILE A 85 6.29 10.13 1.80
C ILE A 85 7.09 10.93 0.77
N THR A 86 7.61 12.06 1.20
CA THR A 86 8.37 12.98 0.34
C THR A 86 9.66 12.35 -0.20
N PHE A 87 10.22 12.94 -1.25
CA PHE A 87 11.51 12.52 -1.83
C PHE A 87 12.63 12.40 -0.77
N TRP A 88 12.72 13.33 0.17
CA TRP A 88 13.69 13.30 1.26
C TRP A 88 13.44 12.15 2.25
N LYS A 89 12.18 11.83 2.54
CA LYS A 89 11.82 10.65 3.33
C LYS A 89 12.20 9.36 2.60
N MET A 90 12.01 9.32 1.29
CA MET A 90 12.38 8.19 0.44
C MET A 90 13.89 7.98 0.42
N LEU A 91 14.70 9.03 0.18
CA LEU A 91 16.17 8.97 0.21
C LEU A 91 16.72 8.43 1.54
N ARG A 92 16.08 8.77 2.65
CA ARG A 92 16.46 8.29 3.98
C ARG A 92 16.03 6.85 4.27
N SER A 93 15.15 6.27 3.45
CA SER A 93 14.58 4.93 3.67
C SER A 93 15.23 3.88 2.80
N VAL A 94 15.67 4.24 1.60
CA VAL A 94 16.09 3.30 0.55
C VAL A 94 17.51 3.64 0.07
N PRO A 95 18.35 2.63 -0.24
CA PRO A 95 19.64 2.86 -0.84
C PRO A 95 19.57 3.65 -2.16
N LEU A 96 20.47 4.61 -2.37
CA LEU A 96 20.51 5.45 -3.57
C LEU A 96 20.55 4.63 -4.88
N SER A 97 21.23 3.50 -4.88
CA SER A 97 21.29 2.59 -6.04
C SER A 97 19.91 2.12 -6.51
N LYS A 98 18.96 1.90 -5.58
CA LYS A 98 17.59 1.53 -5.92
C LYS A 98 16.83 2.69 -6.55
N ILE A 99 17.07 3.91 -6.10
CA ILE A 99 16.46 5.13 -6.65
C ILE A 99 16.94 5.34 -8.09
N LEU A 100 18.23 5.26 -8.32
CA LEU A 100 18.82 5.39 -9.65
C LEU A 100 18.28 4.30 -10.60
N SER A 101 18.19 3.06 -10.12
CA SER A 101 17.61 1.96 -10.90
C SER A 101 16.13 2.19 -11.23
N PHE A 102 15.33 2.69 -10.27
CA PHE A 102 13.93 3.03 -10.51
C PHE A 102 13.77 4.08 -11.61
N VAL A 103 14.53 5.16 -11.55
CA VAL A 103 14.55 6.20 -12.60
C VAL A 103 14.98 5.62 -13.94
N LYS A 104 16.07 4.84 -13.97
CA LYS A 104 16.60 4.19 -15.18
C LYS A 104 15.56 3.33 -15.90
N TYR A 105 14.73 2.60 -15.17
CA TYR A 105 13.70 1.73 -15.75
C TYR A 105 12.35 2.45 -15.99
N GLY A 106 12.33 3.77 -15.93
CA GLY A 106 11.15 4.57 -16.29
C GLY A 106 10.18 4.86 -15.15
N GLY A 107 10.63 4.73 -13.90
CA GLY A 107 9.79 5.02 -12.73
C GLY A 107 9.28 6.47 -12.68
N SER A 108 9.89 7.38 -13.41
CA SER A 108 9.42 8.75 -13.59
C SER A 108 8.02 8.84 -14.22
N LYS A 109 7.61 7.82 -14.99
CA LYS A 109 6.25 7.74 -15.56
C LYS A 109 5.16 7.68 -14.49
N LEU A 110 5.49 7.22 -13.27
CA LEU A 110 4.56 7.18 -12.15
C LEU A 110 4.44 8.52 -11.40
N ARG A 111 5.14 9.57 -11.86
CA ARG A 111 5.16 10.85 -11.16
C ARG A 111 3.77 11.50 -11.12
N SER A 112 3.13 11.66 -12.27
CA SER A 112 1.79 12.26 -12.38
C SER A 112 0.77 11.47 -11.54
N PHE A 113 0.85 10.14 -11.56
CA PHE A 113 0.03 9.29 -10.71
C PHE A 113 0.25 9.57 -9.21
N ASN A 114 1.51 9.62 -8.77
CA ASN A 114 1.83 9.87 -7.36
C ASN A 114 1.36 11.27 -6.92
N GLU A 115 1.57 12.30 -7.75
CA GLU A 115 1.09 13.66 -7.48
C GLU A 115 -0.44 13.73 -7.39
N TYR A 116 -1.14 13.01 -8.27
CA TYR A 116 -2.60 12.89 -8.24
C TYR A 116 -3.07 12.22 -6.93
N ILE A 117 -2.53 11.04 -6.58
CA ILE A 117 -2.89 10.31 -5.36
C ILE A 117 -2.62 11.15 -4.11
N ASP A 118 -1.46 11.82 -4.03
CA ASP A 118 -1.14 12.71 -2.91
C ASP A 118 -2.15 13.86 -2.79
N THR A 119 -2.59 14.42 -3.92
CA THR A 119 -3.60 15.50 -3.96
C THR A 119 -4.96 15.00 -3.49
N VAL A 120 -5.44 13.86 -4.03
CA VAL A 120 -6.72 13.26 -3.63
C VAL A 120 -6.70 12.94 -2.13
N HIS A 121 -5.64 12.31 -1.64
CA HIS A 121 -5.50 11.98 -0.23
C HIS A 121 -5.58 13.22 0.67
N GLN A 122 -4.85 14.30 0.33
CA GLN A 122 -4.86 15.53 1.12
C GLN A 122 -6.23 16.22 1.11
N GLN A 123 -6.95 16.17 -0.02
CA GLN A 123 -8.29 16.74 -0.14
C GLN A 123 -9.34 15.92 0.62
N GLN A 124 -9.29 14.60 0.53
CA GLN A 124 -10.31 13.71 1.08
C GLN A 124 -10.09 13.37 2.56
N ALA A 125 -8.85 13.41 3.04
CA ALA A 125 -8.50 13.10 4.42
C ALA A 125 -7.54 14.13 5.06
N PRO A 126 -7.94 15.44 5.16
CA PRO A 126 -7.09 16.49 5.71
C PRO A 126 -6.95 16.44 7.25
N PHE A 127 -7.53 15.46 7.89
CA PHE A 127 -7.57 15.26 9.33
C PHE A 127 -6.63 14.12 9.78
N LYS A 128 -6.43 13.96 11.09
CA LYS A 128 -5.63 12.87 11.65
C LYS A 128 -6.29 11.51 11.38
N HIS A 129 -5.58 10.59 10.76
CA HIS A 129 -6.07 9.25 10.40
C HIS A 129 -4.92 8.26 10.23
N TRP A 130 -5.28 6.96 10.11
CA TRP A 130 -4.39 5.93 9.60
C TRP A 130 -4.64 5.70 8.10
N PHE A 131 -3.58 5.56 7.34
CA PHE A 131 -3.63 5.23 5.91
C PHE A 131 -3.21 3.78 5.69
N LEU A 132 -4.11 2.97 5.14
CA LEU A 132 -3.76 1.66 4.59
C LEU A 132 -3.14 1.89 3.21
N GLN A 133 -1.82 2.05 3.18
CA GLN A 133 -1.08 2.39 1.95
C GLN A 133 -1.05 1.24 0.95
N VAL A 134 -0.83 0.02 1.44
CA VAL A 134 -0.75 -1.20 0.60
C VAL A 134 -1.22 -2.39 1.40
N ILE A 135 -1.99 -3.26 0.75
CA ILE A 135 -2.23 -4.64 1.17
C ILE A 135 -2.10 -5.55 -0.04
N GLY A 136 -1.30 -6.60 0.09
CA GLY A 136 -1.12 -7.59 -0.97
C GLY A 136 -1.09 -9.01 -0.41
N ILE A 137 -1.88 -9.89 -1.03
CA ILE A 137 -1.91 -11.33 -0.74
C ILE A 137 -1.36 -12.05 -1.97
N THR A 138 -0.38 -12.93 -1.76
CA THR A 138 0.17 -13.77 -2.84
C THR A 138 -0.95 -14.53 -3.55
N PRO A 139 -1.01 -14.57 -4.89
CA PRO A 139 -2.16 -15.09 -5.65
C PRO A 139 -2.68 -16.46 -5.16
N ARG A 140 -1.80 -17.42 -4.89
CA ARG A 140 -2.16 -18.78 -4.40
C ARG A 140 -2.87 -18.80 -3.04
N PHE A 141 -2.83 -17.69 -2.29
CA PHE A 141 -3.43 -17.54 -0.96
C PHE A 141 -4.63 -16.60 -0.95
N GLN A 142 -4.99 -15.98 -2.08
CA GLN A 142 -6.19 -15.16 -2.18
C GLN A 142 -7.46 -16.00 -1.94
N GLY A 143 -8.53 -15.35 -1.48
CA GLY A 143 -9.80 -16.02 -1.16
C GLY A 143 -9.82 -16.86 0.13
N LYS A 144 -8.68 -16.94 0.86
CA LYS A 144 -8.51 -17.79 2.06
C LYS A 144 -8.51 -17.00 3.38
N GLY A 145 -9.04 -15.77 3.38
CA GLY A 145 -9.18 -14.96 4.59
C GLY A 145 -7.91 -14.23 5.07
N TYR A 146 -6.79 -14.29 4.35
CA TYR A 146 -5.53 -13.66 4.78
C TYR A 146 -5.61 -12.12 4.83
N ALA A 147 -6.38 -11.49 3.95
CA ALA A 147 -6.64 -10.05 4.05
C ALA A 147 -7.32 -9.69 5.37
N SER A 148 -8.31 -10.48 5.79
CA SER A 148 -8.98 -10.31 7.07
C SER A 148 -8.05 -10.43 8.26
N LYS A 149 -7.09 -11.37 8.22
CA LYS A 149 -6.06 -11.52 9.26
C LYS A 149 -5.21 -10.25 9.40
N LEU A 150 -4.87 -9.58 8.29
CA LEU A 150 -4.07 -8.35 8.29
C LEU A 150 -4.89 -7.12 8.70
N LEU A 151 -6.15 -7.03 8.27
CA LEU A 151 -6.98 -5.84 8.47
C LEU A 151 -7.57 -5.78 9.88
N LYS A 152 -8.20 -6.85 10.37
CA LYS A 152 -8.95 -6.85 11.63
C LYS A 152 -8.15 -6.36 12.85
N PRO A 153 -6.92 -6.85 13.12
CA PRO A 153 -6.16 -6.40 14.28
C PRO A 153 -5.84 -4.91 14.23
N MET A 154 -5.44 -4.42 13.05
CA MET A 154 -5.07 -3.02 12.89
C MET A 154 -6.29 -2.11 12.95
N LEU A 155 -7.42 -2.49 12.33
CA LEU A 155 -8.66 -1.72 12.45
C LEU A 155 -9.14 -1.65 13.90
N LYS A 156 -9.05 -2.76 14.67
CA LYS A 156 -9.35 -2.75 16.11
C LYS A 156 -8.43 -1.81 16.90
N LYS A 157 -7.13 -1.73 16.55
CA LYS A 157 -6.20 -0.76 17.14
C LYS A 157 -6.63 0.67 16.82
N ILE A 158 -6.95 0.93 15.56
CA ILE A 158 -7.39 2.25 15.07
C ILE A 158 -8.68 2.69 15.76
N ASP A 159 -9.64 1.77 15.97
CA ASP A 159 -10.88 2.02 16.71
C ASP A 159 -10.60 2.44 18.16
N LYS A 160 -9.67 1.77 18.83
CA LYS A 160 -9.25 2.16 20.20
C LYS A 160 -8.57 3.53 20.25
N GLU A 161 -7.91 3.93 19.18
CA GLU A 161 -7.30 5.26 19.05
C GLU A 161 -8.35 6.35 18.68
N HIS A 162 -9.60 5.96 18.41
CA HIS A 162 -10.67 6.84 17.91
C HIS A 162 -10.26 7.62 16.65
N LEU A 163 -9.55 6.96 15.75
CA LEU A 163 -9.08 7.55 14.51
C LEU A 163 -9.79 6.93 13.31
N PRO A 164 -10.10 7.73 12.28
CA PRO A 164 -10.54 7.17 11.00
C PRO A 164 -9.40 6.45 10.28
N CYS A 165 -9.77 5.57 9.36
CA CYS A 165 -8.85 4.87 8.47
C CYS A 165 -9.18 5.21 7.03
N TYR A 166 -8.18 5.61 6.26
CA TYR A 166 -8.27 5.96 4.84
C TYR A 166 -7.54 4.94 3.97
N LEU A 167 -8.02 4.71 2.77
CA LEU A 167 -7.34 3.94 1.73
C LEU A 167 -7.76 4.43 0.33
N GLU A 168 -6.97 4.05 -0.66
CA GLU A 168 -7.31 4.20 -2.07
C GLU A 168 -7.14 2.88 -2.81
N THR A 169 -7.98 2.67 -3.83
CA THR A 169 -7.89 1.49 -4.70
C THR A 169 -8.30 1.84 -6.11
N ILE A 170 -7.64 1.21 -7.10
CA ILE A 170 -8.02 1.31 -8.52
C ILE A 170 -8.71 0.03 -9.02
N SER A 171 -9.08 -0.84 -8.11
CA SER A 171 -9.78 -2.09 -8.41
C SER A 171 -11.18 -2.07 -7.82
N GLU A 172 -12.18 -2.01 -8.67
CA GLU A 172 -13.59 -2.06 -8.25
C GLU A 172 -13.92 -3.32 -7.45
N LYS A 173 -13.29 -4.45 -7.79
CA LYS A 173 -13.41 -5.69 -7.01
C LYS A 173 -12.97 -5.52 -5.55
N ASN A 174 -12.00 -4.66 -5.28
CA ASN A 174 -11.50 -4.42 -3.94
C ASN A 174 -12.45 -3.51 -3.13
N VAL A 175 -13.26 -2.68 -3.80
CA VAL A 175 -14.22 -1.79 -3.12
C VAL A 175 -15.16 -2.60 -2.24
N SER A 176 -15.81 -3.63 -2.77
CA SER A 176 -16.73 -4.50 -2.01
C SER A 176 -16.03 -5.22 -0.85
N ILE A 177 -14.74 -5.57 -1.01
CA ILE A 177 -13.94 -6.15 0.08
C ILE A 177 -13.77 -5.14 1.21
N TYR A 178 -13.41 -3.89 0.90
CA TYR A 178 -13.22 -2.86 1.91
C TYR A 178 -14.54 -2.41 2.56
N GLU A 179 -15.64 -2.38 1.80
CA GLU A 179 -16.98 -2.14 2.35
C GLU A 179 -17.35 -3.14 3.45
N HIS A 180 -17.00 -4.43 3.27
CA HIS A 180 -17.17 -5.46 4.31
C HIS A 180 -16.42 -5.13 5.62
N PHE A 181 -15.33 -4.35 5.56
CA PHE A 181 -14.59 -3.86 6.73
C PHE A 181 -15.06 -2.49 7.24
N GLY A 182 -16.18 -1.97 6.73
CA GLY A 182 -16.79 -0.71 7.17
C GLY A 182 -16.24 0.54 6.48
N PHE A 183 -15.45 0.39 5.43
CA PHE A 183 -15.08 1.53 4.59
C PHE A 183 -16.25 1.96 3.71
N LYS A 184 -16.32 3.25 3.42
CA LYS A 184 -17.27 3.83 2.47
C LYS A 184 -16.49 4.62 1.41
N THR A 185 -16.88 4.50 0.16
CA THR A 185 -16.35 5.35 -0.91
C THR A 185 -16.76 6.80 -0.64
N ILE A 186 -15.79 7.70 -0.58
CA ILE A 186 -15.99 9.13 -0.37
C ILE A 186 -15.64 9.97 -1.59
N ASP A 187 -14.84 9.41 -2.51
CA ASP A 187 -14.56 9.97 -3.82
C ASP A 187 -14.35 8.85 -4.84
N LYS A 188 -14.75 9.12 -6.09
CA LYS A 188 -14.51 8.26 -7.25
C LYS A 188 -14.15 9.15 -8.42
N SER A 189 -12.90 9.09 -8.85
CA SER A 189 -12.37 9.99 -9.88
C SER A 189 -11.46 9.25 -10.88
N ASN A 190 -11.36 9.79 -12.09
CA ASN A 190 -10.45 9.25 -13.10
C ASN A 190 -9.02 9.63 -12.77
N ILE A 191 -8.11 8.66 -12.89
CA ILE A 191 -6.67 8.95 -12.83
C ILE A 191 -6.29 9.67 -14.12
N PRO A 192 -5.71 10.89 -14.04
CA PRO A 192 -5.35 11.67 -15.20
C PRO A 192 -4.51 10.89 -16.22
N GLU A 193 -4.76 11.13 -17.52
CA GLU A 193 -4.05 10.50 -18.63
C GLU A 193 -4.19 8.97 -18.71
N THR A 194 -5.15 8.38 -17.98
CA THR A 194 -5.43 6.93 -17.99
C THR A 194 -6.91 6.65 -18.19
N THR A 195 -7.25 5.38 -18.41
CA THR A 195 -8.62 4.85 -18.37
C THR A 195 -8.99 4.28 -17.00
N LEU A 196 -8.14 4.48 -16.01
CA LEU A 196 -8.30 3.87 -14.69
C LEU A 196 -9.08 4.79 -13.75
N MET A 197 -9.93 4.18 -12.93
CA MET A 197 -10.67 4.85 -11.86
C MET A 197 -9.94 4.69 -10.54
N ASN A 198 -9.95 5.72 -9.72
CA ASN A 198 -9.55 5.67 -8.32
C ASN A 198 -10.77 5.75 -7.41
N TRP A 199 -10.82 4.92 -6.37
CA TRP A 199 -11.80 4.99 -5.29
C TRP A 199 -11.07 5.37 -4.00
N ALA A 200 -11.34 6.57 -3.49
CA ALA A 200 -10.92 6.97 -2.15
C ALA A 200 -11.99 6.50 -1.15
N MET A 201 -11.55 5.78 -0.14
CA MET A 201 -12.46 5.17 0.83
C MET A 201 -12.08 5.53 2.25
N LEU A 202 -13.07 5.81 3.09
CA LEU A 202 -12.92 6.19 4.48
C LEU A 202 -13.75 5.29 5.39
N ARG A 203 -13.12 4.80 6.45
CA ARG A 203 -13.78 4.16 7.58
C ARG A 203 -13.72 5.09 8.78
N LYS A 204 -14.87 5.50 9.28
CA LYS A 204 -15.02 6.23 10.54
C LYS A 204 -15.20 5.25 11.70
N VAL A 205 -14.82 5.66 12.90
CA VAL A 205 -15.07 4.91 14.13
C VAL A 205 -16.54 5.06 14.52
#